data_2350de511e7ce92c5816ffbf22f8ce12
#
_entry.id   2350de511e7ce92c5816ffbf22f8ce12
#
_cell.length_a   1.000
_cell.length_b   1.000
_cell.length_c   1.000
_cell.angle_alpha   90.00
_cell.angle_beta   90.00
_cell.angle_gamma   90.00
#
_symmetry.space_group_name_H-M   'P 1'
#
loop_
_entity.id
_entity.type
_entity.pdbx_description
1 polymer ?
#
loop_
_entity_poly.entity_id
_entity_poly.type
_entity_poly.pdbx_seq_one_letter_code
_entity_poly.pdbx_strand_id
1 'polypeptide(L)'
;MVKEFLQYNAVRNDALKLAYKIYQEDGFVPDVIYCSLRGGAYMANVISEYYKIARKNHRPVLYAAVVARSYSGVRNSSSKVFVDGWTYPPANLRPGDKIMLVDDIFDSGNTINALVSVLMDYGMQREDIKVVVHDYKHFTYKDPQPIVPDYYCRKIEVRKPEEDRWIHYMSHELVGLEGKELEENYYEYDPSLRQVLGPILGEKWKRLLYFSCFYLLH
;
A
#
# COMPACT_ATOMS: atom_id res chain seq x y z
N MET A 1 -17.91 -5.66 6.93
CA MET A 1 -16.55 -5.36 7.45
C MET A 1 -16.53 -3.90 7.85
N VAL A 2 -16.05 -3.59 9.06
CA VAL A 2 -15.92 -2.20 9.53
C VAL A 2 -14.80 -1.53 8.73
N LYS A 3 -15.03 -0.30 8.25
CA LYS A 3 -14.02 0.51 7.57
C LYS A 3 -13.45 1.58 8.51
N GLU A 4 -12.16 1.82 8.39
CA GLU A 4 -11.45 2.92 9.03
C GLU A 4 -10.93 3.84 7.92
N PHE A 5 -11.35 5.10 7.94
CA PHE A 5 -11.00 6.09 6.91
C PHE A 5 -9.76 6.86 7.31
N LEU A 6 -8.72 6.82 6.47
CA LEU A 6 -7.49 7.59 6.65
C LEU A 6 -7.44 8.78 5.70
N GLN A 7 -7.39 9.96 6.29
CA GLN A 7 -7.24 11.22 5.56
C GLN A 7 -5.87 11.29 4.87
N TYR A 8 -5.83 11.82 3.65
CA TYR A 8 -4.59 11.93 2.87
C TYR A 8 -3.49 12.74 3.57
N ASN A 9 -3.86 13.79 4.31
CA ASN A 9 -2.92 14.60 5.06
C ASN A 9 -2.33 13.87 6.28
N ALA A 10 -3.09 12.97 6.92
CA ALA A 10 -2.56 12.11 7.96
C ALA A 10 -1.48 11.17 7.40
N VAL A 11 -1.78 10.46 6.32
CA VAL A 11 -0.82 9.57 5.64
C VAL A 11 0.43 10.34 5.21
N ARG A 12 0.26 11.56 4.66
CA ARG A 12 1.39 12.41 4.26
C ARG A 12 2.29 12.77 5.45
N ASN A 13 1.69 13.22 6.55
CA ASN A 13 2.45 13.66 7.72
C ASN A 13 3.18 12.48 8.39
N ASP A 14 2.52 11.32 8.45
CA ASP A 14 3.11 10.11 9.01
C ASP A 14 4.25 9.58 8.12
N ALA A 15 4.11 9.65 6.79
CA ALA A 15 5.19 9.33 5.86
C ALA A 15 6.42 10.24 6.07
N LEU A 16 6.23 11.54 6.29
CA LEU A 16 7.34 12.47 6.59
C LEU A 16 8.03 12.15 7.92
N LYS A 17 7.25 11.87 8.97
CA LYS A 17 7.79 11.47 10.29
C LYS A 17 8.57 10.17 10.19
N LEU A 18 8.04 9.19 9.41
CA LEU A 18 8.70 7.91 9.22
C LEU A 18 10.01 8.07 8.42
N ALA A 19 9.99 8.86 7.34
CA ALA A 19 11.19 9.17 6.58
C ALA A 19 12.27 9.86 7.44
N TYR A 20 11.86 10.81 8.30
CA TYR A 20 12.75 11.45 9.28
C TYR A 20 13.37 10.41 10.23
N LYS A 21 12.53 9.53 10.81
CA LYS A 21 13.00 8.48 11.71
C LYS A 21 14.04 7.58 11.03
N ILE A 22 13.73 7.05 9.86
CA ILE A 22 14.62 6.16 9.11
C ILE A 22 15.95 6.84 8.77
N TYR A 23 15.89 8.12 8.37
CA TYR A 23 17.10 8.88 8.01
C TYR A 23 17.94 9.28 9.21
N GLN A 24 17.32 9.79 10.29
CA GLN A 24 18.03 10.38 11.42
C GLN A 24 18.42 9.35 12.49
N GLU A 25 17.57 8.36 12.76
CA GLU A 25 17.81 7.39 13.82
C GLU A 25 18.64 6.20 13.31
N ASP A 26 18.31 5.69 12.11
CA ASP A 26 18.95 4.48 11.58
C ASP A 26 20.00 4.78 10.49
N GLY A 27 20.09 6.04 10.05
CA GLY A 27 21.04 6.46 9.03
C GLY A 27 20.84 5.78 7.66
N PHE A 28 19.69 5.14 7.44
CA PHE A 28 19.44 4.44 6.20
C PHE A 28 19.10 5.41 5.07
N VAL A 29 19.89 5.37 4.01
CA VAL A 29 19.70 6.20 2.81
C VAL A 29 19.56 5.27 1.61
N PRO A 30 18.37 5.19 0.97
CA PRO A 30 18.16 4.32 -0.18
C PRO A 30 18.88 4.85 -1.43
N ASP A 31 19.37 3.94 -2.27
CA ASP A 31 19.75 4.23 -3.64
C ASP A 31 18.54 4.17 -4.56
N VAL A 32 17.61 3.24 -4.26
CA VAL A 32 16.36 3.05 -5.00
C VAL A 32 15.19 2.97 -4.03
N ILE A 33 14.13 3.72 -4.31
CA ILE A 33 12.84 3.59 -3.67
C ILE A 33 11.89 2.94 -4.68
N TYR A 34 11.47 1.71 -4.41
CA TYR A 34 10.41 1.06 -5.16
C TYR A 34 9.07 1.29 -4.50
N CYS A 35 8.14 1.84 -5.27
CA CYS A 35 6.75 2.02 -4.91
C CYS A 35 5.94 0.81 -5.39
N SER A 36 5.31 0.10 -4.48
CA SER A 36 4.33 -0.95 -4.82
C SER A 36 3.05 -0.29 -5.33
N LEU A 37 2.71 -0.52 -6.58
CA LEU A 37 1.52 0.08 -7.19
C LEU A 37 0.28 -0.82 -6.93
N ARG A 38 -0.83 -0.19 -6.56
CA ARG A 38 -1.11 1.25 -6.53
C ARG A 38 -0.97 1.85 -5.13
N GLY A 39 -1.17 1.05 -4.07
CA GLY A 39 -1.31 1.52 -2.69
C GLY A 39 -0.13 2.37 -2.21
N GLY A 40 1.09 1.89 -2.42
CA GLY A 40 2.30 2.57 -1.98
C GLY A 40 2.62 3.90 -2.66
N ALA A 41 1.94 4.24 -3.77
CA ALA A 41 2.32 5.38 -4.62
C ALA A 41 2.36 6.71 -3.87
N TYR A 42 1.32 7.00 -3.08
CA TYR A 42 1.23 8.27 -2.38
C TYR A 42 2.31 8.41 -1.31
N MET A 43 2.46 7.39 -0.46
CA MET A 43 3.44 7.38 0.62
C MET A 43 4.88 7.41 0.07
N ALA A 44 5.18 6.58 -0.92
CA ALA A 44 6.51 6.51 -1.53
C ALA A 44 6.92 7.83 -2.18
N ASN A 45 5.98 8.54 -2.83
CA ASN A 45 6.25 9.86 -3.39
C ASN A 45 6.65 10.85 -2.30
N VAL A 46 5.91 10.90 -1.19
CA VAL A 46 6.22 11.79 -0.05
C VAL A 46 7.60 11.47 0.54
N ILE A 47 7.90 10.18 0.75
CA ILE A 47 9.20 9.73 1.25
C ILE A 47 10.33 10.13 0.27
N SER A 48 10.12 9.95 -1.02
CA SER A 48 11.13 10.31 -2.04
C SER A 48 11.45 11.80 -2.01
N GLU A 49 10.45 12.67 -1.84
CA GLU A 49 10.65 14.12 -1.71
C GLU A 49 11.45 14.47 -0.44
N TYR A 50 11.20 13.78 0.67
CA TYR A 50 12.00 13.95 1.88
C TYR A 50 13.48 13.65 1.61
N TYR A 51 13.79 12.53 0.96
CA TYR A 51 15.16 12.13 0.67
C TYR A 51 15.87 13.03 -0.34
N LYS A 52 15.16 13.65 -1.28
CA LYS A 52 15.72 14.66 -2.18
C LYS A 52 16.32 15.85 -1.40
N ILE A 53 15.68 16.23 -0.29
CA ILE A 53 16.13 17.34 0.55
C ILE A 53 17.20 16.87 1.55
N ALA A 54 16.97 15.74 2.22
CA ALA A 54 17.82 15.24 3.28
C ALA A 54 19.17 14.74 2.77
N ARG A 55 19.20 14.12 1.60
CA ARG A 55 20.41 13.53 1.00
C ARG A 55 21.33 14.59 0.43
N LYS A 56 22.27 15.05 1.24
CA LYS A 56 23.30 16.00 0.81
C LYS A 56 24.49 15.24 0.20
N ASN A 57 25.00 15.67 -0.95
CA ASN A 57 26.24 15.21 -1.58
C ASN A 57 26.31 13.74 -2.03
N HIS A 58 25.18 13.11 -2.35
CA HIS A 58 25.11 11.73 -2.84
C HIS A 58 24.42 11.65 -4.21
N ARG A 59 24.54 10.50 -4.87
CA ARG A 59 23.77 10.24 -6.08
C ARG A 59 22.27 10.44 -5.81
N PRO A 60 21.49 10.91 -6.77
CA PRO A 60 20.04 11.03 -6.62
C PRO A 60 19.42 9.70 -6.22
N VAL A 61 18.44 9.74 -5.32
CA VAL A 61 17.60 8.56 -5.03
C VAL A 61 16.78 8.26 -6.28
N LEU A 62 16.90 7.07 -6.81
CA LEU A 62 16.06 6.63 -7.91
C LEU A 62 14.67 6.28 -7.35
N TYR A 63 13.64 6.93 -7.88
CA TYR A 63 12.25 6.59 -7.59
C TYR A 63 11.71 5.72 -8.72
N ALA A 64 11.28 4.51 -8.38
CA ALA A 64 10.80 3.52 -9.32
C ALA A 64 9.48 2.90 -8.82
N ALA A 65 8.76 2.24 -9.70
CA ALA A 65 7.53 1.57 -9.38
C ALA A 65 7.59 0.08 -9.75
N VAL A 66 6.84 -0.72 -9.01
CA VAL A 66 6.60 -2.13 -9.32
C VAL A 66 5.10 -2.41 -9.29
N VAL A 67 4.63 -3.21 -10.23
CA VAL A 67 3.25 -3.71 -10.28
C VAL A 67 3.25 -5.16 -9.84
N ALA A 68 2.54 -5.43 -8.74
CA ALA A 68 2.30 -6.78 -8.27
C ALA A 68 0.80 -7.01 -8.12
N ARG A 69 0.31 -8.16 -8.57
CA ARG A 69 -1.10 -8.56 -8.47
C ARG A 69 -1.24 -9.90 -7.77
N SER A 70 -2.10 -9.95 -6.76
CA SER A 70 -2.50 -11.21 -6.14
C SER A 70 -3.76 -11.75 -6.81
N TYR A 71 -3.71 -12.98 -7.27
CA TYR A 71 -4.88 -13.70 -7.75
C TYR A 71 -5.36 -14.67 -6.68
N SER A 72 -6.54 -14.42 -6.15
CA SER A 72 -7.28 -15.42 -5.38
C SER A 72 -7.92 -16.40 -6.38
N GLY A 73 -7.24 -17.51 -6.64
CA GLY A 73 -7.83 -18.60 -7.46
C GLY A 73 -9.01 -19.21 -6.71
N VAL A 74 -10.14 -19.38 -7.41
CA VAL A 74 -11.42 -19.91 -6.86
C VAL A 74 -11.30 -21.35 -6.31
N ARG A 75 -10.15 -22.02 -6.43
CA ARG A 75 -9.97 -23.43 -6.07
C ARG A 75 -8.72 -23.78 -5.25
N ASN A 76 -7.78 -22.86 -4.97
CA ASN A 76 -6.60 -23.19 -4.16
C ASN A 76 -6.33 -22.08 -3.14
N SER A 77 -6.09 -22.49 -1.91
CA SER A 77 -5.87 -21.64 -0.73
C SER A 77 -4.56 -20.83 -0.74
N SER A 78 -3.73 -20.91 -1.78
CA SER A 78 -2.54 -20.10 -1.95
C SER A 78 -2.77 -19.00 -2.97
N SER A 79 -2.86 -17.76 -2.54
CA SER A 79 -2.85 -16.59 -3.43
C SER A 79 -1.47 -16.49 -4.07
N LYS A 80 -1.39 -16.76 -5.38
CA LYS A 80 -0.16 -16.57 -6.14
C LYS A 80 -0.01 -15.09 -6.49
N VAL A 81 1.13 -14.51 -6.14
CA VAL A 81 1.47 -13.13 -6.53
C VAL A 81 2.22 -13.18 -7.86
N PHE A 82 1.77 -12.38 -8.81
CA PHE A 82 2.45 -12.15 -10.08
C PHE A 82 3.03 -10.75 -10.06
N VAL A 83 4.31 -10.65 -10.40
CA VAL A 83 4.99 -9.36 -10.58
C VAL A 83 4.97 -9.04 -12.06
N ASP A 84 4.17 -8.04 -12.45
CA ASP A 84 3.92 -7.72 -13.85
C ASP A 84 5.00 -6.82 -14.48
N GLY A 85 5.73 -6.09 -13.65
CA GLY A 85 6.80 -5.25 -14.16
C GLY A 85 7.40 -4.28 -13.15
N TRP A 86 8.63 -3.88 -13.46
CA TRP A 86 9.42 -2.91 -12.72
C TRP A 86 9.78 -1.77 -13.67
N THR A 87 9.56 -0.52 -13.27
CA THR A 87 10.01 0.64 -14.08
C THR A 87 11.53 0.81 -14.05
N TYR A 88 12.19 0.28 -13.03
CA TYR A 88 13.63 0.05 -12.97
C TYR A 88 13.86 -1.42 -12.63
N PRO A 89 14.24 -2.25 -13.62
CA PRO A 89 14.38 -3.69 -13.42
C PRO A 89 15.43 -4.04 -12.36
N PRO A 90 15.17 -5.04 -11.49
CA PRO A 90 16.15 -5.50 -10.51
C PRO A 90 17.49 -5.92 -11.09
N ALA A 91 17.54 -6.36 -12.36
CA ALA A 91 18.78 -6.68 -13.08
C ALA A 91 19.74 -5.48 -13.22
N ASN A 92 19.25 -4.26 -13.04
CA ASN A 92 20.07 -3.03 -13.11
C ASN A 92 20.64 -2.62 -11.73
N LEU A 93 20.20 -3.28 -10.66
CA LEU A 93 20.72 -3.05 -9.31
C LEU A 93 22.16 -3.57 -9.21
N ARG A 94 22.91 -2.97 -8.32
CA ARG A 94 24.30 -3.33 -8.05
C ARG A 94 24.39 -3.98 -6.66
N PRO A 95 25.32 -4.90 -6.45
CA PRO A 95 25.60 -5.41 -5.10
C PRO A 95 25.87 -4.24 -4.14
N GLY A 96 25.17 -4.23 -3.00
CA GLY A 96 25.27 -3.19 -1.98
C GLY A 96 24.40 -1.94 -2.22
N ASP A 97 23.63 -1.85 -3.32
CA ASP A 97 22.59 -0.81 -3.46
C ASP A 97 21.56 -0.98 -2.34
N LYS A 98 21.25 0.12 -1.67
CA LYS A 98 20.23 0.18 -0.62
C LYS A 98 18.85 0.37 -1.22
N ILE A 99 17.93 -0.52 -0.90
CA ILE A 99 16.60 -0.55 -1.47
C ILE A 99 15.57 -0.24 -0.38
N MET A 100 14.64 0.66 -0.69
CA MET A 100 13.45 0.88 0.11
C MET A 100 12.24 0.43 -0.70
N LEU A 101 11.51 -0.57 -0.22
CA LEU A 101 10.26 -1.03 -0.81
C LEU A 101 9.10 -0.46 -0.02
N VAL A 102 8.27 0.36 -0.66
CA VAL A 102 7.20 1.11 0.01
C VAL A 102 5.83 0.63 -0.46
N ASP A 103 4.96 0.32 0.50
CA ASP A 103 3.53 0.05 0.26
C ASP A 103 2.66 0.81 1.28
N ASP A 104 1.35 0.89 1.05
CA ASP A 104 0.42 1.49 2.02
C ASP A 104 0.17 0.57 3.21
N ILE A 105 -0.04 -0.71 2.96
CA ILE A 105 -0.40 -1.67 3.98
C ILE A 105 0.32 -3.02 3.82
N PHE A 106 0.80 -3.54 4.93
CA PHE A 106 1.16 -4.94 5.06
C PHE A 106 -0.02 -5.68 5.70
N ASP A 107 -0.87 -6.26 4.85
CA ASP A 107 -2.03 -7.07 5.28
C ASP A 107 -1.63 -8.54 5.36
N SER A 108 -1.85 -9.34 4.32
CA SER A 108 -1.41 -10.74 4.29
C SER A 108 0.10 -10.91 4.16
N GLY A 109 0.81 -9.89 3.72
CA GLY A 109 2.24 -9.89 3.47
C GLY A 109 2.67 -10.57 2.16
N ASN A 110 1.77 -11.25 1.46
CA ASN A 110 2.11 -12.03 0.28
C ASN A 110 2.79 -11.20 -0.81
N THR A 111 2.30 -10.00 -1.08
CA THR A 111 2.87 -9.08 -2.08
C THR A 111 4.29 -8.70 -1.73
N ILE A 112 4.51 -8.23 -0.51
CA ILE A 112 5.84 -7.80 -0.03
C ILE A 112 6.82 -8.97 -0.03
N ASN A 113 6.42 -10.15 0.47
CA ASN A 113 7.27 -11.33 0.48
C ASN A 113 7.69 -11.75 -0.93
N ALA A 114 6.76 -11.71 -1.89
CA ALA A 114 7.08 -11.99 -3.29
C ALA A 114 8.05 -10.97 -3.89
N LEU A 115 7.85 -9.68 -3.65
CA LEU A 115 8.72 -8.63 -4.17
C LEU A 115 10.13 -8.71 -3.58
N VAL A 116 10.26 -8.93 -2.28
CA VAL A 116 11.55 -9.09 -1.63
C VAL A 116 12.26 -10.35 -2.14
N SER A 117 11.52 -11.47 -2.33
CA SER A 117 12.09 -12.70 -2.92
C SER A 117 12.68 -12.42 -4.31
N VAL A 118 11.95 -11.71 -5.17
CA VAL A 118 12.47 -11.33 -6.50
C VAL A 118 13.76 -10.51 -6.39
N LEU A 119 13.82 -9.52 -5.50
CA LEU A 119 15.04 -8.72 -5.32
C LEU A 119 16.22 -9.57 -4.84
N MET A 120 15.96 -10.52 -3.93
CA MET A 120 17.00 -11.46 -3.46
C MET A 120 17.44 -12.43 -4.55
N ASP A 121 16.54 -12.90 -5.41
CA ASP A 121 16.86 -13.75 -6.56
C ASP A 121 17.77 -13.03 -7.58
N TYR A 122 17.72 -11.70 -7.63
CA TYR A 122 18.66 -10.85 -8.38
C TYR A 122 19.95 -10.52 -7.62
N GLY A 123 20.18 -11.16 -6.48
CA GLY A 123 21.44 -11.07 -5.72
C GLY A 123 21.50 -9.98 -4.67
N MET A 124 20.36 -9.28 -4.39
CA MET A 124 20.32 -8.30 -3.31
C MET A 124 20.29 -8.99 -1.95
N GLN A 125 21.02 -8.44 -0.99
CA GLN A 125 21.01 -8.98 0.38
C GLN A 125 19.79 -8.46 1.14
N ARG A 126 19.20 -9.30 2.02
CA ARG A 126 18.00 -8.92 2.80
C ARG A 126 18.24 -7.68 3.66
N GLU A 127 19.43 -7.53 4.23
CA GLU A 127 19.81 -6.37 5.05
C GLU A 127 19.86 -5.06 4.28
N ASP A 128 20.07 -5.10 2.97
CA ASP A 128 20.06 -3.94 2.07
C ASP A 128 18.65 -3.54 1.63
N ILE A 129 17.66 -4.39 1.88
CA ILE A 129 16.26 -4.15 1.54
C ILE A 129 15.48 -3.74 2.79
N LYS A 130 14.92 -2.54 2.79
CA LYS A 130 14.03 -2.07 3.86
C LYS A 130 12.59 -1.98 3.36
N VAL A 131 11.70 -2.70 4.04
CA VAL A 131 10.27 -2.68 3.80
C VAL A 131 9.62 -1.62 4.67
N VAL A 132 8.93 -0.69 4.04
CA VAL A 132 8.33 0.48 4.67
C VAL A 132 6.85 0.55 4.33
N VAL A 133 5.98 0.55 5.33
CA VAL A 133 4.54 0.61 5.12
C VAL A 133 3.88 1.64 6.05
N HIS A 134 2.70 2.12 5.69
CA HIS A 134 1.92 2.93 6.60
C HIS A 134 1.32 2.06 7.71
N ASP A 135 0.57 1.03 7.33
CA ASP A 135 -0.10 0.13 8.26
C ASP A 135 0.48 -1.28 8.20
N TYR A 136 0.86 -1.80 9.37
CA TYR A 136 1.23 -3.19 9.54
C TYR A 136 0.14 -3.93 10.32
N LYS A 137 -0.66 -4.75 9.64
CA LYS A 137 -1.59 -5.70 10.28
C LYS A 137 -0.83 -6.92 10.76
N HIS A 138 -0.79 -7.10 12.07
CA HIS A 138 -0.18 -8.23 12.73
C HIS A 138 -1.26 -9.20 13.20
N PHE A 139 -1.50 -10.26 12.43
CA PHE A 139 -2.47 -11.30 12.76
C PHE A 139 -1.88 -12.30 13.73
N THR A 140 -2.29 -12.27 15.01
CA THR A 140 -1.74 -13.16 16.05
C THR A 140 -2.26 -14.61 15.97
N TYR A 141 -3.29 -14.84 15.15
CA TYR A 141 -3.92 -16.15 14.93
C TYR A 141 -3.50 -16.82 13.61
N LYS A 142 -2.64 -16.20 12.84
CA LYS A 142 -2.07 -16.74 11.58
C LYS A 142 -0.59 -17.04 11.76
N ASP A 143 -0.08 -17.93 10.94
CA ASP A 143 1.35 -18.16 10.87
C ASP A 143 2.10 -16.88 10.49
N PRO A 144 3.24 -16.59 11.13
CA PRO A 144 4.02 -15.41 10.83
C PRO A 144 4.55 -15.44 9.40
N GLN A 145 4.56 -14.29 8.75
CA GLN A 145 5.20 -14.15 7.44
C GLN A 145 6.72 -14.20 7.58
N PRO A 146 7.44 -14.82 6.61
CA PRO A 146 8.90 -14.89 6.63
C PRO A 146 9.56 -13.51 6.64
N ILE A 147 8.94 -12.55 5.96
CA ILE A 147 9.39 -11.16 5.88
C ILE A 147 8.27 -10.28 6.40
N VAL A 148 8.60 -9.42 7.34
CA VAL A 148 7.71 -8.41 7.91
C VAL A 148 8.27 -7.01 7.64
N PRO A 149 7.49 -5.94 7.77
CA PRO A 149 7.98 -4.59 7.59
C PRO A 149 9.12 -4.24 8.56
N ASP A 150 10.16 -3.60 8.03
CA ASP A 150 11.26 -3.05 8.85
C ASP A 150 10.79 -1.75 9.53
N TYR A 151 9.94 -0.97 8.83
CA TYR A 151 9.40 0.30 9.30
C TYR A 151 7.92 0.44 8.98
N TYR A 152 7.17 1.00 9.91
CA TYR A 152 5.73 1.26 9.76
C TYR A 152 5.31 2.48 10.59
N CYS A 153 4.26 3.16 10.14
CA CYS A 153 3.67 4.25 10.90
C CYS A 153 2.79 3.72 12.02
N ARG A 154 2.01 2.66 11.75
CA ARG A 154 1.10 2.04 12.73
C ARG A 154 1.21 0.52 12.68
N LYS A 155 1.17 -0.12 13.84
CA LYS A 155 0.96 -1.57 13.98
C LYS A 155 -0.43 -1.84 14.50
N ILE A 156 -1.18 -2.65 13.78
CA ILE A 156 -2.56 -3.04 14.11
C ILE A 156 -2.55 -4.52 14.48
N GLU A 157 -2.76 -4.83 15.75
CA GLU A 157 -2.89 -6.22 16.18
C GLU A 157 -4.31 -6.71 15.90
N VAL A 158 -4.42 -7.80 15.16
CA VAL A 158 -5.67 -8.50 14.85
C VAL A 158 -5.62 -9.88 15.51
N ARG A 159 -6.39 -10.05 16.58
CA ARG A 159 -6.37 -11.26 17.42
C ARG A 159 -7.35 -12.33 16.95
N LYS A 160 -8.37 -11.91 16.20
CA LYS A 160 -9.42 -12.77 15.65
C LYS A 160 -10.03 -12.13 14.40
N PRO A 161 -10.63 -12.90 13.49
CA PRO A 161 -11.15 -12.39 12.22
C PRO A 161 -12.15 -11.23 12.35
N GLU A 162 -12.93 -11.19 13.42
CA GLU A 162 -13.95 -10.15 13.63
C GLU A 162 -13.34 -8.78 13.99
N GLU A 163 -12.09 -8.74 14.42
CA GLU A 163 -11.35 -7.50 14.71
C GLU A 163 -10.72 -6.90 13.46
N ASP A 164 -10.68 -7.65 12.35
CA ASP A 164 -10.09 -7.16 11.10
C ASP A 164 -10.95 -6.04 10.50
N ARG A 165 -10.29 -4.96 10.10
CA ARG A 165 -10.90 -3.77 9.53
C ARG A 165 -10.35 -3.53 8.14
N TRP A 166 -11.18 -2.98 7.27
CA TRP A 166 -10.71 -2.43 6.03
C TRP A 166 -10.16 -1.02 6.27
N ILE A 167 -8.87 -0.83 6.03
CA ILE A 167 -8.27 0.51 6.07
C ILE A 167 -8.51 1.15 4.72
N HIS A 168 -9.33 2.19 4.71
CA HIS A 168 -9.69 2.92 3.50
C HIS A 168 -8.82 4.18 3.39
N TYR A 169 -7.89 4.16 2.46
CA TYR A 169 -7.00 5.29 2.21
C TYR A 169 -7.66 6.29 1.28
N MET A 170 -8.11 7.42 1.82
CA MET A 170 -8.78 8.47 1.05
C MET A 170 -7.88 9.11 -0.01
N SER A 171 -6.56 8.87 0.07
CA SER A 171 -5.58 9.35 -0.91
C SER A 171 -5.70 8.69 -2.29
N HIS A 172 -6.23 7.47 -2.37
CA HIS A 172 -6.26 6.71 -3.62
C HIS A 172 -7.41 5.70 -3.77
N GLU A 173 -8.22 5.49 -2.72
CA GLU A 173 -9.33 4.54 -2.77
C GLU A 173 -10.67 5.23 -2.95
N LEU A 174 -11.49 4.74 -3.87
CA LEU A 174 -12.87 5.16 -4.09
C LEU A 174 -13.82 3.96 -4.23
N VAL A 175 -13.27 2.74 -4.34
CA VAL A 175 -14.05 1.53 -4.57
C VAL A 175 -14.71 1.06 -3.28
N GLY A 176 -15.97 0.64 -3.37
CA GLY A 176 -16.71 0.04 -2.25
C GLY A 176 -17.24 1.05 -1.23
N LEU A 177 -17.27 2.35 -1.56
CA LEU A 177 -17.87 3.39 -0.74
C LEU A 177 -19.40 3.30 -0.77
N GLU A 178 -20.03 3.46 0.39
CA GLU A 178 -21.48 3.56 0.55
C GLU A 178 -21.92 5.04 0.62
N GLY A 179 -23.20 5.30 0.36
CA GLY A 179 -23.73 6.67 0.34
C GLY A 179 -23.45 7.44 1.63
N LYS A 180 -23.64 6.78 2.79
CA LYS A 180 -23.35 7.38 4.11
C LYS A 180 -21.85 7.68 4.29
N GLU A 181 -20.98 6.79 3.84
CA GLU A 181 -19.52 6.97 3.93
C GLU A 181 -19.05 8.14 3.07
N LEU A 182 -19.67 8.33 1.88
CA LEU A 182 -19.40 9.47 1.02
C LEU A 182 -19.83 10.79 1.68
N GLU A 183 -21.02 10.81 2.31
CA GLU A 183 -21.49 11.99 3.03
C GLU A 183 -20.51 12.38 4.14
N GLU A 184 -20.20 11.45 5.05
CA GLU A 184 -19.44 11.72 6.26
C GLU A 184 -17.93 11.96 5.99
N ASN A 185 -17.35 11.31 4.97
CA ASN A 185 -15.90 11.33 4.78
C ASN A 185 -15.45 12.17 3.58
N TYR A 186 -16.34 12.49 2.64
CA TYR A 186 -15.99 13.23 1.43
C TYR A 186 -16.80 14.55 1.30
N TYR A 187 -18.13 14.46 1.34
CA TYR A 187 -18.98 15.61 1.02
C TYR A 187 -19.11 16.63 2.16
N GLU A 188 -18.88 16.22 3.40
CA GLU A 188 -18.77 17.17 4.53
C GLU A 188 -17.53 18.06 4.40
N TYR A 189 -16.43 17.52 3.86
CA TYR A 189 -15.18 18.26 3.67
C TYR A 189 -15.17 19.09 2.38
N ASP A 190 -15.76 18.54 1.31
CA ASP A 190 -15.89 19.23 0.02
C ASP A 190 -17.22 18.87 -0.65
N PRO A 191 -18.28 19.71 -0.48
CA PRO A 191 -19.59 19.47 -1.07
C PRO A 191 -19.60 19.41 -2.60
N SER A 192 -18.59 20.00 -3.27
CA SER A 192 -18.48 20.00 -4.73
C SER A 192 -18.23 18.59 -5.29
N LEU A 193 -17.67 17.68 -4.47
CA LEU A 193 -17.45 16.28 -4.85
C LEU A 193 -18.75 15.52 -5.13
N ARG A 194 -19.92 15.99 -4.67
CA ARG A 194 -21.22 15.39 -5.04
C ARG A 194 -21.46 15.43 -6.54
N GLN A 195 -21.07 16.53 -7.18
CA GLN A 195 -21.23 16.66 -8.63
C GLN A 195 -20.28 15.76 -9.41
N VAL A 196 -19.11 15.44 -8.82
CA VAL A 196 -18.07 14.64 -9.45
C VAL A 196 -18.30 13.14 -9.22
N LEU A 197 -18.55 12.74 -7.97
CA LEU A 197 -18.65 11.33 -7.59
C LEU A 197 -20.07 10.77 -7.71
N GLY A 198 -21.09 11.60 -7.50
CA GLY A 198 -22.50 11.20 -7.52
C GLY A 198 -22.92 10.48 -8.81
N PRO A 199 -22.62 11.01 -10.01
CA PRO A 199 -22.97 10.34 -11.28
C PRO A 199 -22.30 8.96 -11.45
N ILE A 200 -21.04 8.85 -11.05
CA ILE A 200 -20.25 7.62 -11.24
C ILE A 200 -20.67 6.54 -10.25
N LEU A 201 -20.87 6.91 -9.00
CA LEU A 201 -21.21 5.96 -7.92
C LEU A 201 -22.71 5.67 -7.91
N GLY A 202 -23.57 6.63 -8.25
CA GLY A 202 -25.02 6.46 -8.36
C GLY A 202 -25.45 5.50 -9.48
N GLU A 203 -24.76 5.45 -10.60
CA GLU A 203 -25.02 4.48 -11.67
C GLU A 203 -24.62 3.04 -11.31
N LYS A 204 -23.61 2.88 -10.48
CA LYS A 204 -23.23 1.56 -9.96
C LYS A 204 -24.31 0.93 -9.09
N TRP A 205 -25.01 1.76 -8.30
CA TRP A 205 -26.14 1.31 -7.48
C TRP A 205 -27.36 0.91 -8.34
N LYS A 206 -27.64 1.63 -9.42
CA LYS A 206 -28.69 1.26 -10.35
C LYS A 206 -28.39 -0.07 -11.04
N ARG A 207 -27.16 -0.34 -11.44
CA ARG A 207 -26.75 -1.62 -12.04
C ARG A 207 -26.82 -2.78 -11.06
N LEU A 208 -26.43 -2.61 -9.80
CA LEU A 208 -26.53 -3.66 -8.77
C LEU A 208 -28.00 -3.99 -8.42
N LEU A 209 -28.87 -2.98 -8.40
CA LEU A 209 -30.31 -3.19 -8.21
C LEU A 209 -30.94 -3.92 -9.41
N TYR A 210 -30.49 -3.66 -10.64
CA TYR A 210 -30.95 -4.40 -11.82
C TYR A 210 -30.51 -5.88 -11.80
N PHE A 211 -29.30 -6.18 -11.34
CA PHE A 211 -28.82 -7.56 -11.22
C PHE A 211 -29.49 -8.34 -10.09
N SER A 212 -29.79 -7.72 -8.96
CA SER A 212 -30.51 -8.38 -7.86
C SER A 212 -32.00 -8.63 -8.17
N CYS A 213 -32.65 -7.81 -8.99
CA CYS A 213 -34.01 -8.09 -9.46
C CYS A 213 -34.08 -9.22 -10.48
N PHE A 214 -33.04 -9.50 -11.24
CA PHE A 214 -33.01 -10.61 -12.19
C PHE A 214 -32.79 -11.97 -11.56
N TYR A 215 -32.22 -12.05 -10.36
CA TYR A 215 -32.01 -13.32 -9.63
C TYR A 215 -33.18 -13.72 -8.73
N LEU A 216 -34.23 -12.90 -8.61
CA LEU A 216 -35.43 -13.19 -7.80
C LEU A 216 -36.63 -13.60 -8.68
N LEU A 217 -36.47 -13.75 -9.99
CA LEU A 217 -37.55 -14.13 -10.94
C LEU A 217 -37.23 -15.37 -11.79
N HIS A 218 -36.30 -16.24 -11.30
CA HIS A 218 -36.16 -17.58 -11.91
C HIS A 218 -35.92 -18.63 -10.83
#